data_ee7856508cd247720363cdd4fa4f2402
#
_entry.id   ee7856508cd247720363cdd4fa4f2402
#
_cell.length_a   1.000
_cell.length_b   1.000
_cell.length_c   1.000
_cell.angle_alpha   90.00
_cell.angle_beta   90.00
_cell.angle_gamma   90.00
#
_symmetry.space_group_name_H-M   'P 1'
#
loop_
_entity.id
_entity.type
_entity.pdbx_description
1 polymer ?
#
loop_
_entity_poly.entity_id
_entity_poly.type
_entity_poly.pdbx_seq_one_letter_code
_entity_poly.pdbx_strand_id
1 'polypeptide(L)'
;RAAASLENQELQTTGFRVEEKPDGFQLVTHGVWKAPASEQAIAMAPSIGPNPFYATKPSRGSAKQATSFRRAVYLPHVYAAEAQFSLPSGLLDALIWTESRYNPVAVSRAGAAGLGQLMPGTARDLGVSNRFDPKENLLGAARYLRQMLDKFGVVHLAVAAYNAGPGAVERSGGIPLNGETPGYVRDVLNRWRF
;
A
#
# COMPACT_ATOMS: atom_id res chain seq x y z
N ARG A 1 -24.57 58.28 -2.97
CA ARG A 1 -25.67 57.28 -3.11
C ARG A 1 -25.48 56.52 -4.39
N ALA A 2 -24.77 55.39 -4.35
CA ALA A 2 -24.88 54.35 -5.33
C ALA A 2 -24.40 53.05 -4.64
N ALA A 3 -25.30 52.11 -4.47
CA ALA A 3 -25.02 50.79 -3.98
C ALA A 3 -24.34 50.02 -5.13
N ALA A 4 -23.15 49.50 -4.90
CA ALA A 4 -22.48 48.60 -5.80
C ALA A 4 -22.95 47.19 -5.47
N SER A 5 -23.62 46.55 -6.42
CA SER A 5 -23.97 45.14 -6.42
C SER A 5 -22.68 44.32 -6.51
N LEU A 6 -22.44 43.47 -5.53
CA LEU A 6 -21.43 42.44 -5.59
C LEU A 6 -22.02 41.25 -6.38
N GLU A 7 -21.65 41.13 -7.65
CA GLU A 7 -21.91 39.94 -8.44
C GLU A 7 -21.12 38.78 -7.89
N ASN A 8 -21.85 37.74 -7.46
CA ASN A 8 -21.31 36.42 -7.18
C ASN A 8 -20.71 35.80 -8.48
N GLN A 9 -19.39 35.77 -8.57
CA GLN A 9 -18.72 34.94 -9.53
C GLN A 9 -18.76 33.47 -9.04
N GLU A 10 -19.69 32.70 -9.60
CA GLU A 10 -19.68 31.25 -9.51
C GLU A 10 -18.39 30.73 -10.14
N LEU A 11 -17.56 30.07 -9.35
CA LEU A 11 -16.41 29.31 -9.80
C LEU A 11 -16.91 28.12 -10.65
N GLN A 12 -16.88 28.29 -11.97
CA GLN A 12 -17.15 27.20 -12.91
C GLN A 12 -15.99 26.21 -12.85
N THR A 13 -16.23 25.06 -12.24
CA THR A 13 -15.32 23.91 -12.32
C THR A 13 -15.41 23.30 -13.72
N THR A 14 -14.44 23.60 -14.58
CA THR A 14 -14.28 22.99 -15.89
C THR A 14 -13.56 21.66 -15.77
N GLY A 15 -14.21 20.57 -16.21
CA GLY A 15 -13.58 19.26 -16.35
C GLY A 15 -12.81 19.16 -17.67
N PHE A 16 -11.74 18.39 -17.68
CA PHE A 16 -10.93 18.13 -18.87
C PHE A 16 -10.95 16.64 -19.21
N ARG A 17 -10.95 16.32 -20.49
CA ARG A 17 -10.73 14.97 -21.03
C ARG A 17 -9.61 15.02 -22.06
N VAL A 18 -8.75 14.00 -22.08
CA VAL A 18 -7.72 13.81 -23.09
C VAL A 18 -8.26 12.90 -24.17
N GLU A 19 -8.24 13.34 -25.42
CA GLU A 19 -8.59 12.53 -26.60
C GLU A 19 -7.32 12.25 -27.40
N GLU A 20 -7.12 10.98 -27.76
CA GLU A 20 -6.02 10.53 -28.60
C GLU A 20 -6.41 10.70 -30.08
N LYS A 21 -5.54 11.35 -30.86
CA LYS A 21 -5.69 11.53 -32.30
C LYS A 21 -4.43 11.04 -33.03
N PRO A 22 -4.50 10.75 -34.33
CA PRO A 22 -3.35 10.26 -35.10
C PRO A 22 -2.12 11.16 -35.08
N ASP A 23 -2.29 12.44 -34.77
CA ASP A 23 -1.28 13.49 -34.71
C ASP A 23 -0.93 13.92 -33.28
N GLY A 24 -1.44 13.21 -32.24
CA GLY A 24 -1.14 13.44 -30.81
C GLY A 24 -2.36 13.53 -29.92
N PHE A 25 -2.12 13.92 -28.67
CA PHE A 25 -3.18 14.08 -27.67
C PHE A 25 -3.72 15.50 -27.67
N GLN A 26 -5.06 15.64 -27.64
CA GLN A 26 -5.74 16.92 -27.52
C GLN A 26 -6.49 16.99 -26.18
N LEU A 27 -6.30 18.12 -25.46
CA LEU A 27 -7.06 18.40 -24.25
C LEU A 27 -8.41 19.01 -24.64
N VAL A 28 -9.51 18.33 -24.29
CA VAL A 28 -10.87 18.80 -24.57
C VAL A 28 -11.50 19.27 -23.26
N THR A 29 -11.96 20.52 -23.24
CA THR A 29 -12.73 21.09 -22.12
C THR A 29 -14.19 20.68 -22.25
N HIS A 30 -14.74 20.06 -21.20
CA HIS A 30 -16.16 19.79 -21.09
C HIS A 30 -16.86 20.92 -20.33
N GLY A 31 -18.05 21.32 -20.80
CA GLY A 31 -18.92 22.21 -20.04
C GLY A 31 -19.35 21.58 -18.71
N VAL A 32 -19.94 22.42 -17.83
CA VAL A 32 -20.41 22.01 -16.50
C VAL A 32 -21.29 20.76 -16.61
N TRP A 33 -20.90 19.68 -15.92
CA TRP A 33 -21.72 18.49 -15.81
C TRP A 33 -23.02 18.83 -15.09
N LYS A 34 -24.16 18.64 -15.76
CA LYS A 34 -25.48 18.77 -15.14
C LYS A 34 -25.99 17.38 -14.80
N ALA A 35 -26.34 17.15 -13.54
CA ALA A 35 -27.00 15.92 -13.14
C ALA A 35 -28.29 15.74 -13.96
N PRO A 36 -28.59 14.54 -14.45
CA PRO A 36 -29.87 14.30 -15.15
C PRO A 36 -31.02 14.59 -14.20
N ALA A 37 -31.85 15.56 -14.58
CA ALA A 37 -33.06 15.90 -13.86
C ALA A 37 -34.11 14.84 -14.17
N SER A 38 -34.25 13.80 -13.37
CA SER A 38 -35.52 13.17 -12.99
C SER A 38 -35.32 11.78 -12.39
N GLU A 39 -36.00 11.52 -11.30
CA GLU A 39 -36.18 10.18 -10.68
C GLU A 39 -36.86 9.15 -11.62
N GLN A 40 -37.34 9.58 -12.79
CA GLN A 40 -38.00 8.68 -13.77
C GLN A 40 -37.01 7.86 -14.60
N ALA A 41 -35.75 8.20 -14.66
CA ALA A 41 -34.72 7.42 -15.38
C ALA A 41 -34.27 6.17 -14.60
N ILE A 42 -34.58 6.07 -13.32
CA ILE A 42 -34.19 4.93 -12.46
C ILE A 42 -35.19 3.78 -12.58
N ALA A 43 -36.43 4.05 -13.02
CA ALA A 43 -37.49 3.03 -13.08
C ALA A 43 -37.43 2.11 -14.33
N MET A 44 -36.53 2.38 -15.29
CA MET A 44 -36.37 1.58 -16.51
C MET A 44 -35.00 0.89 -16.62
N ALA A 45 -34.22 0.80 -15.56
CA ALA A 45 -33.04 -0.05 -15.57
C ALA A 45 -33.52 -1.51 -15.63
N PRO A 46 -33.13 -2.32 -16.64
CA PRO A 46 -33.41 -3.75 -16.64
C PRO A 46 -32.82 -4.32 -15.36
N SER A 47 -33.54 -5.19 -14.67
CA SER A 47 -33.05 -5.96 -13.53
C SER A 47 -31.77 -6.67 -13.97
N ILE A 48 -30.62 -6.12 -13.58
CA ILE A 48 -29.31 -6.73 -13.83
C ILE A 48 -29.28 -7.97 -12.94
N GLY A 49 -29.54 -9.13 -13.54
CA GLY A 49 -29.21 -10.41 -12.93
C GLY A 49 -27.72 -10.40 -12.50
N PRO A 50 -27.26 -11.36 -11.68
CA PRO A 50 -25.91 -11.36 -11.17
C PRO A 50 -24.93 -11.17 -12.34
N ASN A 51 -24.24 -10.03 -12.35
CA ASN A 51 -23.34 -9.64 -13.43
C ASN A 51 -22.22 -10.69 -13.54
N PRO A 52 -22.13 -11.45 -14.63
CA PRO A 52 -21.13 -12.52 -14.76
C PRO A 52 -19.68 -12.02 -14.69
N PHE A 53 -19.45 -10.70 -14.79
CA PHE A 53 -18.14 -10.10 -14.68
C PHE A 53 -17.60 -10.02 -13.24
N TYR A 54 -18.44 -10.16 -12.20
CA TYR A 54 -17.98 -10.14 -10.81
C TYR A 54 -17.72 -11.54 -10.22
N ALA A 55 -17.99 -12.61 -10.95
CA ALA A 55 -17.83 -13.98 -10.47
C ALA A 55 -16.53 -14.68 -10.89
N THR A 56 -15.67 -14.02 -11.66
CA THR A 56 -14.40 -14.62 -12.05
C THR A 56 -13.35 -14.39 -10.97
N LYS A 57 -12.88 -15.48 -10.32
CA LYS A 57 -11.64 -15.43 -9.54
C LYS A 57 -10.56 -14.79 -10.41
N PRO A 58 -9.81 -13.77 -9.90
CA PRO A 58 -8.80 -13.10 -10.70
C PRO A 58 -7.81 -14.14 -11.23
N SER A 59 -7.58 -14.14 -12.53
CA SER A 59 -6.60 -15.02 -13.16
C SER A 59 -5.21 -14.76 -12.55
N ARG A 60 -4.32 -15.77 -12.54
CA ARG A 60 -2.93 -15.61 -12.05
C ARG A 60 -2.21 -14.41 -12.69
N GLY A 61 -2.53 -14.05 -13.93
CA GLY A 61 -2.02 -12.86 -14.61
C GLY A 61 -2.49 -11.55 -13.99
N SER A 62 -3.78 -11.43 -13.68
CA SER A 62 -4.37 -10.26 -13.04
C SER A 62 -3.79 -9.99 -11.64
N ALA A 63 -3.55 -11.03 -10.85
CA ALA A 63 -2.94 -10.91 -9.53
C ALA A 63 -1.49 -10.41 -9.59
N LYS A 64 -0.69 -10.86 -10.56
CA LYS A 64 0.68 -10.37 -10.77
C LYS A 64 0.70 -8.90 -11.19
N GLN A 65 -0.18 -8.49 -12.11
CA GLN A 65 -0.30 -7.09 -12.53
C GLN A 65 -0.73 -6.18 -11.38
N ALA A 66 -1.73 -6.59 -10.59
CA ALA A 66 -2.17 -5.83 -9.41
C ALA A 66 -1.04 -5.66 -8.38
N THR A 67 -0.21 -6.67 -8.18
CA THR A 67 0.94 -6.58 -7.26
C THR A 67 2.03 -5.66 -7.80
N SER A 68 2.35 -5.75 -9.10
CA SER A 68 3.33 -4.86 -9.74
C SER A 68 2.87 -3.41 -9.69
N PHE A 69 1.61 -3.15 -9.94
CA PHE A 69 1.04 -1.80 -9.84
C PHE A 69 1.11 -1.26 -8.41
N ARG A 70 0.68 -2.04 -7.41
CA ARG A 70 0.75 -1.62 -6.00
C ARG A 70 2.19 -1.32 -5.57
N ARG A 71 3.15 -2.18 -5.95
CA ARG A 71 4.56 -1.92 -5.67
C ARG A 71 5.02 -0.60 -6.28
N ALA A 72 4.70 -0.34 -7.55
CA ALA A 72 5.08 0.92 -8.23
C ALA A 72 4.53 2.15 -7.51
N VAL A 73 3.30 2.09 -6.99
CA VAL A 73 2.68 3.19 -6.21
C VAL A 73 3.43 3.46 -4.91
N TYR A 74 3.81 2.42 -4.16
CA TYR A 74 4.40 2.59 -2.82
C TYR A 74 5.93 2.65 -2.82
N LEU A 75 6.61 2.23 -3.89
CA LEU A 75 8.07 2.14 -3.95
C LEU A 75 8.80 3.47 -3.66
N PRO A 76 8.34 4.65 -4.13
CA PRO A 76 8.96 5.92 -3.75
C PRO A 76 8.90 6.18 -2.24
N HIS A 77 7.82 5.79 -1.58
CA HIS A 77 7.66 5.92 -0.13
C HIS A 77 8.56 4.93 0.64
N VAL A 78 8.76 3.72 0.09
CA VAL A 78 9.70 2.74 0.64
C VAL A 78 11.12 3.29 0.63
N TYR A 79 11.59 3.81 -0.50
CA TYR A 79 12.93 4.40 -0.60
C TYR A 79 13.12 5.61 0.30
N ALA A 80 12.08 6.45 0.43
CA ALA A 80 12.12 7.57 1.37
C ALA A 80 12.23 7.09 2.82
N ALA A 81 11.51 6.03 3.20
CA ALA A 81 11.60 5.43 4.53
C ALA A 81 12.96 4.75 4.76
N GLU A 82 13.51 4.04 3.77
CA GLU A 82 14.87 3.48 3.85
C GLU A 82 15.90 4.56 4.13
N ALA A 83 15.85 5.68 3.40
CA ALA A 83 16.74 6.82 3.62
C ALA A 83 16.53 7.45 5.00
N GLN A 84 15.28 7.67 5.41
CA GLN A 84 14.94 8.29 6.70
C GLN A 84 15.45 7.47 7.90
N PHE A 85 15.37 6.14 7.83
CA PHE A 85 15.77 5.25 8.91
C PHE A 85 17.15 4.62 8.69
N SER A 86 17.94 5.10 7.72
CA SER A 86 19.27 4.58 7.39
C SER A 86 19.27 3.06 7.21
N LEU A 87 18.27 2.53 6.52
CA LEU A 87 18.18 1.12 6.19
C LEU A 87 19.04 0.79 4.98
N PRO A 88 19.57 -0.44 4.85
CA PRO A 88 20.20 -0.89 3.63
C PRO A 88 19.21 -0.78 2.45
N SER A 89 19.67 -0.20 1.34
CA SER A 89 18.83 0.04 0.16
C SER A 89 18.20 -1.26 -0.35
N GLY A 90 16.88 -1.23 -0.62
CA GLY A 90 16.12 -2.36 -1.10
C GLY A 90 15.72 -3.39 -0.04
N LEU A 91 16.21 -3.28 1.19
CA LEU A 91 15.87 -4.24 2.25
C LEU A 91 14.41 -4.13 2.68
N LEU A 92 13.91 -2.90 2.86
CA LEU A 92 12.51 -2.68 3.19
C LEU A 92 11.57 -3.08 2.04
N ASP A 93 11.95 -2.83 0.79
CA ASP A 93 11.20 -3.32 -0.39
C ASP A 93 11.06 -4.85 -0.36
N ALA A 94 12.16 -5.57 -0.13
CA ALA A 94 12.15 -7.02 -0.05
C ALA A 94 11.26 -7.53 1.10
N LEU A 95 11.31 -6.85 2.24
CA LEU A 95 10.50 -7.17 3.43
C LEU A 95 9.01 -6.93 3.15
N ILE A 96 8.61 -5.74 2.70
CA ILE A 96 7.20 -5.40 2.40
C ILE A 96 6.59 -6.33 1.34
N TRP A 97 7.39 -6.71 0.35
CA TRP A 97 6.94 -7.71 -0.61
C TRP A 97 6.66 -9.07 0.05
N THR A 98 7.55 -9.53 0.93
CA THR A 98 7.42 -10.83 1.61
C THR A 98 6.21 -10.82 2.54
N GLU A 99 5.98 -9.71 3.26
CA GLU A 99 4.90 -9.54 4.23
C GLU A 99 3.51 -9.50 3.59
N SER A 100 3.30 -8.65 2.61
CA SER A 100 1.95 -8.35 2.10
C SER A 100 1.82 -8.38 0.59
N ARG A 101 2.92 -8.51 -0.16
CA ARG A 101 2.97 -8.24 -1.61
C ARG A 101 2.39 -6.87 -1.95
N TYR A 102 2.71 -5.89 -1.12
CA TYR A 102 2.20 -4.52 -1.25
C TYR A 102 0.68 -4.40 -1.10
N ASN A 103 0.02 -5.30 -0.36
CA ASN A 103 -1.39 -5.18 -0.07
C ASN A 103 -1.61 -4.39 1.24
N PRO A 104 -2.10 -3.12 1.19
CA PRO A 104 -2.25 -2.29 2.37
C PRO A 104 -3.36 -2.76 3.31
N VAL A 105 -4.27 -3.59 2.83
CA VAL A 105 -5.39 -4.15 3.61
C VAL A 105 -5.18 -5.62 3.96
N ALA A 106 -3.95 -6.13 3.83
CA ALA A 106 -3.63 -7.51 4.21
C ALA A 106 -3.81 -7.71 5.73
N VAL A 107 -4.40 -8.85 6.10
CA VAL A 107 -4.52 -9.30 7.50
C VAL A 107 -4.10 -10.75 7.56
N SER A 108 -3.18 -11.09 8.47
CA SER A 108 -2.78 -12.47 8.73
C SER A 108 -3.75 -13.15 9.71
N ARG A 109 -3.69 -14.49 9.79
CA ARG A 109 -4.46 -15.25 10.80
C ARG A 109 -4.11 -14.87 12.24
N ALA A 110 -2.87 -14.42 12.48
CA ALA A 110 -2.41 -13.98 13.79
C ALA A 110 -2.80 -12.51 14.10
N GLY A 111 -3.44 -11.80 13.16
CA GLY A 111 -3.87 -10.41 13.34
C GLY A 111 -2.82 -9.37 12.97
N ALA A 112 -1.71 -9.74 12.34
CA ALA A 112 -0.80 -8.78 11.72
C ALA A 112 -1.49 -8.07 10.55
N ALA A 113 -1.24 -6.77 10.34
CA ALA A 113 -1.99 -5.98 9.37
C ALA A 113 -1.13 -4.99 8.58
N GLY A 114 -1.60 -4.70 7.35
CA GLY A 114 -1.06 -3.66 6.47
C GLY A 114 0.17 -4.10 5.68
N LEU A 115 0.87 -3.12 5.11
CA LEU A 115 2.02 -3.35 4.21
C LEU A 115 3.14 -4.14 4.89
N GLY A 116 3.55 -3.77 6.09
CA GLY A 116 4.61 -4.40 6.87
C GLY A 116 4.11 -5.42 7.88
N GLN A 117 2.84 -5.84 7.82
CA GLN A 117 2.23 -6.85 8.70
C GLN A 117 2.54 -6.62 10.18
N LEU A 118 2.27 -5.40 10.66
CA LEU A 118 2.51 -5.07 12.06
C LEU A 118 1.47 -5.71 12.98
N MET A 119 1.92 -6.37 14.03
CA MET A 119 1.07 -6.86 15.11
C MET A 119 0.48 -5.68 15.92
N PRO A 120 -0.71 -5.81 16.54
CA PRO A 120 -1.35 -4.72 17.29
C PRO A 120 -0.46 -4.12 18.38
N GLY A 121 0.26 -4.97 19.15
CA GLY A 121 1.18 -4.53 20.19
C GLY A 121 2.35 -3.74 19.59
N THR A 122 3.04 -4.32 18.61
CA THR A 122 4.16 -3.69 17.92
C THR A 122 3.75 -2.34 17.29
N ALA A 123 2.60 -2.27 16.64
CA ALA A 123 2.10 -1.03 16.08
C ALA A 123 1.91 0.07 17.12
N ARG A 124 1.33 -0.29 18.28
CA ARG A 124 1.17 0.64 19.41
C ARG A 124 2.51 1.15 19.93
N ASP A 125 3.47 0.26 20.13
CA ASP A 125 4.81 0.59 20.64
C ASP A 125 5.59 1.49 19.66
N LEU A 126 5.28 1.37 18.36
CA LEU A 126 5.86 2.20 17.29
C LEU A 126 5.09 3.51 17.03
N GLY A 127 3.96 3.76 17.72
CA GLY A 127 3.13 4.94 17.51
C GLY A 127 2.33 4.91 16.20
N VAL A 128 2.05 3.71 15.66
CA VAL A 128 1.18 3.52 14.49
C VAL A 128 -0.27 3.44 14.97
N SER A 129 -1.05 4.49 14.69
CA SER A 129 -2.45 4.61 15.12
C SER A 129 -3.39 3.81 14.22
N ASN A 130 -3.12 3.80 12.92
CA ASN A 130 -3.89 3.04 11.94
C ASN A 130 -2.98 2.11 11.12
N ARG A 131 -3.03 0.81 11.41
CA ARG A 131 -2.25 -0.21 10.69
C ARG A 131 -2.65 -0.40 9.22
N PHE A 132 -3.81 0.12 8.81
CA PHE A 132 -4.29 0.10 7.43
C PHE A 132 -3.97 1.39 6.66
N ASP A 133 -3.48 2.43 7.34
CA ASP A 133 -2.89 3.57 6.67
C ASP A 133 -1.53 3.16 6.08
N PRO A 134 -1.36 3.20 4.74
CA PRO A 134 -0.14 2.71 4.11
C PRO A 134 1.12 3.45 4.55
N LYS A 135 1.01 4.77 4.79
CA LYS A 135 2.15 5.60 5.18
C LYS A 135 2.57 5.33 6.63
N GLU A 136 1.60 5.32 7.56
CA GLU A 136 1.87 5.02 8.96
C GLU A 136 2.46 3.62 9.13
N ASN A 137 1.86 2.62 8.46
CA ASN A 137 2.30 1.24 8.51
C ASN A 137 3.72 1.08 7.96
N LEU A 138 4.02 1.71 6.81
CA LEU A 138 5.33 1.65 6.18
C LEU A 138 6.42 2.28 7.06
N LEU A 139 6.16 3.47 7.62
CA LEU A 139 7.10 4.14 8.53
C LEU A 139 7.29 3.34 9.83
N GLY A 140 6.24 2.72 10.34
CA GLY A 140 6.31 1.81 11.48
C GLY A 140 7.18 0.59 11.18
N ALA A 141 6.97 -0.05 10.02
CA ALA A 141 7.77 -1.19 9.57
C ALA A 141 9.26 -0.83 9.42
N ALA A 142 9.55 0.33 8.80
CA ALA A 142 10.91 0.82 8.66
C ALA A 142 11.59 1.07 10.02
N ARG A 143 10.87 1.71 10.94
CA ARG A 143 11.36 1.95 12.32
C ARG A 143 11.62 0.65 13.06
N TYR A 144 10.73 -0.32 12.95
CA TYR A 144 10.89 -1.62 13.59
C TYR A 144 12.09 -2.39 13.04
N LEU A 145 12.23 -2.41 11.71
CA LEU A 145 13.40 -3.03 11.07
C LEU A 145 14.71 -2.35 11.49
N ARG A 146 14.74 -1.01 11.62
CA ARG A 146 15.91 -0.28 12.14
C ARG A 146 16.24 -0.70 13.57
N GLN A 147 15.26 -0.79 14.46
CA GLN A 147 15.47 -1.28 15.83
C GLN A 147 16.06 -2.69 15.86
N MET A 148 15.62 -3.57 14.98
CA MET A 148 16.17 -4.93 14.89
C MET A 148 17.59 -4.92 14.35
N LEU A 149 17.92 -4.08 13.38
CA LEU A 149 19.29 -3.91 12.89
C LEU A 149 20.23 -3.35 13.97
N ASP A 150 19.77 -2.36 14.73
CA ASP A 150 20.54 -1.79 15.84
C ASP A 150 20.80 -2.82 16.92
N LYS A 151 19.81 -3.67 17.21
CA LYS A 151 19.91 -4.68 18.28
C LYS A 151 20.79 -5.85 17.90
N PHE A 152 20.70 -6.35 16.68
CA PHE A 152 21.40 -7.60 16.28
C PHE A 152 22.64 -7.37 15.44
N GLY A 153 22.83 -6.19 14.86
CA GLY A 153 24.02 -5.80 14.08
C GLY A 153 24.13 -6.43 12.70
N VAL A 154 23.39 -7.52 12.43
CA VAL A 154 23.46 -8.24 11.13
C VAL A 154 22.07 -8.45 10.52
N VAL A 155 21.97 -8.31 9.20
CA VAL A 155 20.70 -8.26 8.47
C VAL A 155 19.86 -9.54 8.67
N HIS A 156 20.46 -10.73 8.58
CA HIS A 156 19.70 -11.97 8.68
C HIS A 156 19.06 -12.17 10.05
N LEU A 157 19.71 -11.74 11.15
CA LEU A 157 19.13 -11.79 12.49
C LEU A 157 18.08 -10.68 12.71
N ALA A 158 18.30 -9.50 12.13
CA ALA A 158 17.30 -8.43 12.17
C ALA A 158 16.01 -8.82 11.44
N VAL A 159 16.13 -9.46 10.28
CA VAL A 159 14.99 -9.99 9.52
C VAL A 159 14.30 -11.12 10.28
N ALA A 160 15.06 -12.03 10.91
CA ALA A 160 14.49 -13.07 11.77
C ALA A 160 13.73 -12.47 12.97
N ALA A 161 14.29 -11.43 13.59
CA ALA A 161 13.68 -10.74 14.73
C ALA A 161 12.44 -9.94 14.33
N TYR A 162 12.40 -9.38 13.13
CA TYR A 162 11.20 -8.75 12.59
C TYR A 162 10.02 -9.73 12.53
N ASN A 163 10.26 -10.95 12.04
CA ASN A 163 9.23 -11.99 11.90
C ASN A 163 8.89 -12.68 13.25
N ALA A 164 9.89 -13.18 13.95
CA ALA A 164 9.69 -14.02 15.16
C ALA A 164 9.65 -13.24 16.48
N GLY A 165 9.96 -11.94 16.42
CA GLY A 165 10.20 -11.10 17.59
C GLY A 165 11.64 -11.24 18.14
N PRO A 166 12.22 -10.14 18.68
CA PRO A 166 13.61 -10.12 19.16
C PRO A 166 13.89 -11.15 20.26
N GLY A 167 12.95 -11.35 21.18
CA GLY A 167 13.12 -12.33 22.27
C GLY A 167 13.23 -13.79 21.78
N ALA A 168 12.63 -14.13 20.63
CA ALA A 168 12.78 -15.48 20.06
C ALA A 168 14.20 -15.68 19.52
N VAL A 169 14.76 -14.68 18.84
CA VAL A 169 16.13 -14.70 18.32
C VAL A 169 17.15 -14.77 19.44
N GLU A 170 16.94 -14.00 20.52
CA GLU A 170 17.80 -14.04 21.71
C GLU A 170 17.82 -15.42 22.39
N ARG A 171 16.63 -15.98 22.61
CA ARG A 171 16.54 -17.33 23.25
C ARG A 171 17.14 -18.43 22.41
N SER A 172 17.06 -18.34 21.08
CA SER A 172 17.63 -19.35 20.18
C SER A 172 19.12 -19.14 19.89
N GLY A 173 19.69 -17.98 20.29
CA GLY A 173 21.05 -17.60 19.93
C GLY A 173 21.30 -17.46 18.42
N GLY A 174 20.22 -17.29 17.62
CA GLY A 174 20.27 -17.22 16.18
C GLY A 174 18.88 -17.21 15.56
N ILE A 175 18.76 -17.66 14.30
CA ILE A 175 17.46 -17.78 13.62
C ILE A 175 16.63 -18.88 14.29
N PRO A 176 15.43 -18.57 14.84
CA PRO A 176 14.58 -19.57 15.48
C PRO A 176 14.14 -20.65 14.49
N LEU A 177 14.33 -21.94 14.87
CA LEU A 177 13.95 -23.09 14.05
C LEU A 177 12.47 -23.48 14.29
N ASN A 178 11.56 -22.50 14.15
CA ASN A 178 10.12 -22.66 14.40
C ASN A 178 9.31 -23.10 13.15
N GLY A 179 9.99 -23.54 12.08
CA GLY A 179 9.38 -23.94 10.82
C GLY A 179 9.03 -22.80 9.87
N GLU A 180 8.81 -21.59 10.35
CA GLU A 180 8.43 -20.41 9.55
C GLU A 180 9.63 -19.45 9.32
N THR A 181 10.28 -19.04 10.37
CA THR A 181 11.30 -17.96 10.35
C THR A 181 12.48 -18.24 9.41
N PRO A 182 13.07 -19.47 9.33
CA PRO A 182 14.14 -19.73 8.37
C PRO A 182 13.74 -19.54 6.91
N GLY A 183 12.52 -19.98 6.56
CA GLY A 183 11.94 -19.75 5.23
C GLY A 183 11.73 -18.29 4.94
N TYR A 184 11.17 -17.55 5.89
CA TYR A 184 10.96 -16.12 5.79
C TYR A 184 12.28 -15.34 5.55
N VAL A 185 13.30 -15.60 6.35
CA VAL A 185 14.62 -14.97 6.21
C VAL A 185 15.20 -15.23 4.82
N ARG A 186 15.18 -16.49 4.38
CA ARG A 186 15.64 -16.86 3.03
C ARG A 186 14.88 -16.09 1.95
N ASP A 187 13.56 -15.98 2.06
CA ASP A 187 12.71 -15.33 1.05
C ASP A 187 12.95 -13.82 0.97
N VAL A 188 13.15 -13.14 2.11
CA VAL A 188 13.54 -11.72 2.16
C VAL A 188 14.94 -11.53 1.55
N LEU A 189 15.94 -12.32 1.98
CA LEU A 189 17.31 -12.17 1.49
C LEU A 189 17.45 -12.52 0.01
N ASN A 190 16.71 -13.53 -0.51
CA ASN A 190 16.71 -13.84 -1.94
C ASN A 190 16.12 -12.70 -2.78
N ARG A 191 15.20 -11.95 -2.22
CA ARG A 191 14.60 -10.81 -2.91
C ARG A 191 15.46 -9.54 -2.77
N TRP A 192 16.11 -9.37 -1.64
CA TRP A 192 17.09 -8.32 -1.39
C TRP A 192 18.40 -8.63 -2.12
N ARG A 193 18.37 -8.53 -3.46
CA ARG A 193 19.56 -8.69 -4.30
C ARG A 193 20.09 -7.30 -4.64
N PHE A 194 21.37 -7.16 -4.49
CA PHE A 194 22.15 -5.97 -4.89
C PHE A 194 22.26 -5.87 -6.41
#